data_eee44549d12a0a86964058d901d30021
#
_entry.id   eee44549d12a0a86964058d901d30021
#
_cell.length_a   1.000
_cell.length_b   1.000
_cell.length_c   1.000
_cell.angle_alpha   90.00
_cell.angle_beta   90.00
_cell.angle_gamma   90.00
#
_symmetry.space_group_name_H-M   'P 1'
#
loop_
_entity.id
_entity.type
_entity.pdbx_description
1 polymer ?
#
loop_
_entity_poly.entity_id
_entity_poly.type
_entity_poly.pdbx_seq_one_letter_code
_entity_poly.pdbx_strand_id
1 'polypeptide(L)'
;MAALYELHSTRNGLAAMNAPTETTPDDALVRAAQQGDRSAFGQLYARYARMVHGILLSRVPYSDVDDLVQDVFLQALPCLLSLREVAKFPGWLAAIARNRATDFHRRSQPVDEFSENSTLKDSEHPSPATPAPSHSTAEAHAVLEAIHSLPDSYRDPLILRLVEGMSGPEIAARTGLTHGSVRVNLHRGMSQLREILGRKAAPPGVSNAQTPKRS
;
A
#
# COMPACT_ATOMS: atom_id res chain seq x y z
N MET A 1 4.56 -0.47 16.34
CA MET A 1 4.70 -1.59 15.40
C MET A 1 3.61 -2.63 15.55
N ALA A 2 3.24 -3.08 16.76
CA ALA A 2 2.09 -3.97 17.00
C ALA A 2 0.76 -3.38 16.50
N ALA A 3 0.57 -2.08 16.64
CA ALA A 3 -0.64 -1.34 16.26
C ALA A 3 -0.99 -1.41 14.76
N LEU A 4 0.02 -1.43 13.87
CA LEU A 4 -0.20 -1.58 12.42
C LEU A 4 -0.64 -3.01 12.06
N TYR A 5 -0.20 -3.99 12.84
CA TYR A 5 -0.58 -5.39 12.66
C TYR A 5 -2.03 -5.65 13.10
N GLU A 6 -2.49 -4.99 14.17
CA GLU A 6 -3.86 -5.15 14.68
C GLU A 6 -4.93 -4.55 13.76
N LEU A 7 -4.65 -3.43 13.07
CA LEU A 7 -5.55 -2.87 12.06
C LEU A 7 -5.84 -3.84 10.91
N HIS A 8 -4.86 -4.71 10.60
CA HIS A 8 -4.98 -5.69 9.53
C HIS A 8 -5.66 -6.99 10.00
N SER A 9 -5.47 -7.39 11.26
CA SER A 9 -5.93 -8.68 11.79
C SER A 9 -7.43 -8.75 12.05
N THR A 10 -8.10 -7.64 12.32
CA THR A 10 -9.53 -7.62 12.70
C THR A 10 -10.49 -7.77 11.51
N ARG A 11 -10.02 -7.63 10.27
CA ARG A 11 -10.86 -7.69 9.06
C ARG A 11 -10.62 -8.87 8.14
N ASN A 12 -9.56 -9.63 8.36
CA ASN A 12 -9.18 -10.70 7.42
C ASN A 12 -9.64 -12.09 7.90
N GLY A 13 -10.86 -12.47 7.54
CA GLY A 13 -11.33 -13.86 7.54
C GLY A 13 -10.56 -14.80 6.59
N LEU A 14 -9.43 -14.36 6.03
CA LEU A 14 -8.54 -15.10 5.12
C LEU A 14 -7.42 -15.87 5.83
N ALA A 15 -7.44 -15.95 7.18
CA ALA A 15 -6.36 -16.55 7.97
C ALA A 15 -6.41 -18.10 8.08
N ALA A 16 -7.22 -18.80 7.29
CA ALA A 16 -7.39 -20.24 7.43
C ALA A 16 -7.20 -21.01 6.11
N MET A 17 -6.05 -20.88 5.44
CA MET A 17 -5.62 -21.85 4.42
C MET A 17 -4.09 -21.95 4.37
N ASN A 18 -3.47 -22.34 5.48
CA ASN A 18 -2.08 -22.79 5.51
C ASN A 18 -2.03 -24.32 5.60
N ALA A 19 -2.11 -24.97 4.43
CA ALA A 19 -1.54 -26.30 4.26
C ALA A 19 -0.36 -26.17 3.28
N PRO A 20 0.78 -26.83 3.49
CA PRO A 20 1.88 -26.87 2.52
C PRO A 20 1.48 -27.80 1.38
N THR A 21 0.68 -27.30 0.46
CA THR A 21 0.46 -27.95 -0.82
C THR A 21 1.67 -27.61 -1.69
N GLU A 22 2.17 -28.57 -2.44
CA GLU A 22 3.19 -28.37 -3.47
C GLU A 22 2.85 -27.09 -4.26
N THR A 23 3.66 -26.05 -4.03
CA THR A 23 3.27 -24.71 -4.50
C THR A 23 3.51 -24.67 -6.00
N THR A 24 2.45 -24.84 -6.79
CA THR A 24 2.51 -24.69 -8.26
C THR A 24 3.25 -23.40 -8.60
N PRO A 25 4.29 -23.44 -9.47
CA PRO A 25 5.05 -22.24 -9.85
C PRO A 25 4.13 -21.17 -10.43
N ASP A 26 4.44 -19.90 -10.20
CA ASP A 26 3.66 -18.77 -10.70
C ASP A 26 3.49 -18.82 -12.21
N ASP A 27 4.53 -19.20 -12.95
CA ASP A 27 4.51 -19.34 -14.40
C ASP A 27 3.45 -20.36 -14.87
N ALA A 28 3.32 -21.47 -14.17
CA ALA A 28 2.30 -22.49 -14.50
C ALA A 28 0.89 -21.96 -14.22
N LEU A 29 0.69 -21.28 -13.08
CA LEU A 29 -0.60 -20.67 -12.75
C LEU A 29 -0.99 -19.57 -13.75
N VAL A 30 -0.03 -18.72 -14.15
CA VAL A 30 -0.29 -17.66 -15.13
C VAL A 30 -0.70 -18.28 -16.47
N ARG A 31 0.03 -19.31 -16.95
CA ARG A 31 -0.34 -20.00 -18.22
C ARG A 31 -1.71 -20.67 -18.15
N ALA A 32 -2.03 -21.35 -17.06
CA ALA A 32 -3.34 -21.97 -16.85
C ALA A 32 -4.45 -20.91 -16.83
N ALA A 33 -4.25 -19.80 -16.11
CA ALA A 33 -5.20 -18.70 -16.09
C ALA A 33 -5.37 -18.03 -17.47
N GLN A 34 -4.31 -17.90 -18.26
CA GLN A 34 -4.39 -17.46 -19.67
C GLN A 34 -5.23 -18.41 -20.55
N GLN A 35 -5.29 -19.68 -20.20
CA GLN A 35 -6.13 -20.68 -20.87
C GLN A 35 -7.57 -20.71 -20.33
N GLY A 36 -7.93 -19.82 -19.40
CA GLY A 36 -9.26 -19.69 -18.84
C GLY A 36 -9.49 -20.48 -17.55
N ASP A 37 -8.44 -21.06 -16.95
CA ASP A 37 -8.56 -21.72 -15.65
C ASP A 37 -8.79 -20.69 -14.53
N ARG A 38 -10.04 -20.61 -14.09
CA ARG A 38 -10.44 -19.71 -12.97
C ARG A 38 -9.83 -20.10 -11.63
N SER A 39 -9.56 -21.40 -11.42
CA SER A 39 -8.93 -21.88 -10.18
C SER A 39 -7.49 -21.41 -10.09
N ALA A 40 -6.74 -21.48 -11.19
CA ALA A 40 -5.39 -20.96 -11.29
C ALA A 40 -5.35 -19.44 -11.03
N PHE A 41 -6.29 -18.67 -11.58
CA PHE A 41 -6.41 -17.24 -11.29
C PHE A 41 -6.76 -16.98 -9.82
N GLY A 42 -7.63 -17.78 -9.20
CA GLY A 42 -7.94 -17.72 -7.78
C GLY A 42 -6.71 -17.94 -6.90
N GLN A 43 -5.81 -18.86 -7.29
CA GLN A 43 -4.54 -19.08 -6.59
C GLN A 43 -3.57 -17.89 -6.75
N LEU A 44 -3.52 -17.27 -7.93
CA LEU A 44 -2.77 -16.03 -8.14
C LEU A 44 -3.33 -14.90 -7.28
N TYR A 45 -4.66 -14.76 -7.20
CA TYR A 45 -5.30 -13.79 -6.31
C TYR A 45 -4.85 -14.02 -4.86
N ALA A 46 -5.02 -15.23 -4.31
CA ALA A 46 -4.66 -15.55 -2.93
C ALA A 46 -3.18 -15.28 -2.64
N ARG A 47 -2.29 -15.51 -3.61
CA ARG A 47 -0.84 -15.33 -3.49
C ARG A 47 -0.41 -13.87 -3.53
N TYR A 48 -1.10 -13.04 -4.33
CA TYR A 48 -0.68 -11.68 -4.63
C TYR A 48 -1.55 -10.59 -3.99
N ALA A 49 -2.72 -10.92 -3.41
CA ALA A 49 -3.64 -9.96 -2.82
C ALA A 49 -2.95 -9.08 -1.75
N ARG A 50 -2.12 -9.66 -0.89
CA ARG A 50 -1.37 -8.91 0.13
C ARG A 50 -0.37 -7.91 -0.47
N MET A 51 0.31 -8.30 -1.55
CA MET A 51 1.20 -7.37 -2.26
C MET A 51 0.42 -6.20 -2.86
N VAL A 52 -0.70 -6.49 -3.54
CA VAL A 52 -1.56 -5.46 -4.15
C VAL A 52 -2.12 -4.54 -3.07
N HIS A 53 -2.64 -5.11 -1.96
CA HIS A 53 -3.12 -4.37 -0.80
C HIS A 53 -2.05 -3.41 -0.25
N GLY A 54 -0.83 -3.91 0.00
CA GLY A 54 0.26 -3.08 0.51
C GLY A 54 0.66 -1.96 -0.46
N ILE A 55 0.71 -2.22 -1.77
CA ILE A 55 1.00 -1.19 -2.78
C ILE A 55 -0.08 -0.11 -2.79
N LEU A 56 -1.36 -0.47 -2.70
CA LEU A 56 -2.47 0.48 -2.63
C LEU A 56 -2.44 1.25 -1.31
N LEU A 57 -2.28 0.56 -0.18
CA LEU A 57 -2.19 1.18 1.14
C LEU A 57 -1.07 2.22 1.23
N SER A 58 0.01 2.06 0.45
CA SER A 58 1.09 3.05 0.40
C SER A 58 0.72 4.33 -0.35
N ARG A 59 -0.47 4.41 -0.98
CA ARG A 59 -0.84 5.49 -1.91
C ARG A 59 -2.22 6.09 -1.68
N VAL A 60 -3.19 5.30 -1.25
CA VAL A 60 -4.60 5.72 -1.14
C VAL A 60 -5.08 5.64 0.31
N PRO A 61 -6.19 6.31 0.67
CA PRO A 61 -6.79 6.18 1.99
C PRO A 61 -7.17 4.74 2.30
N TYR A 62 -7.03 4.35 3.56
CA TYR A 62 -7.30 2.98 4.02
C TYR A 62 -8.71 2.48 3.68
N SER A 63 -9.71 3.37 3.74
CA SER A 63 -11.12 3.05 3.42
C SER A 63 -11.33 2.53 2.00
N ASP A 64 -10.49 2.91 1.06
CA ASP A 64 -10.66 2.63 -0.36
C ASP A 64 -9.81 1.43 -0.84
N VAL A 65 -8.92 0.93 0.03
CA VAL A 65 -7.93 -0.08 -0.37
C VAL A 65 -8.59 -1.39 -0.80
N ASP A 66 -9.55 -1.90 -0.02
CA ASP A 66 -10.18 -3.20 -0.28
C ASP A 66 -10.92 -3.22 -1.62
N ASP A 67 -11.65 -2.17 -1.95
CA ASP A 67 -12.35 -2.03 -3.22
C ASP A 67 -11.37 -1.91 -4.39
N LEU A 68 -10.30 -1.14 -4.20
CA LEU A 68 -9.27 -1.01 -5.21
C LEU A 68 -8.46 -2.30 -5.44
N VAL A 69 -8.29 -3.15 -4.41
CA VAL A 69 -7.69 -4.49 -4.59
C VAL A 69 -8.54 -5.32 -5.56
N GLN A 70 -9.86 -5.35 -5.35
CA GLN A 70 -10.77 -6.06 -6.26
C GLN A 70 -10.69 -5.50 -7.68
N ASP A 71 -10.70 -4.18 -7.83
CA ASP A 71 -10.59 -3.49 -9.11
C ASP A 71 -9.30 -3.85 -9.86
N VAL A 72 -8.16 -3.94 -9.16
CA VAL A 72 -6.87 -4.35 -9.75
C VAL A 72 -6.97 -5.74 -10.36
N PHE A 73 -7.54 -6.71 -9.65
CA PHE A 73 -7.67 -8.07 -10.17
C PHE A 73 -8.72 -8.19 -11.26
N LEU A 74 -9.83 -7.44 -11.19
CA LEU A 74 -10.81 -7.36 -12.27
C LEU A 74 -10.22 -6.76 -13.54
N GLN A 75 -9.33 -5.78 -13.43
CA GLN A 75 -8.58 -5.22 -14.55
C GLN A 75 -7.49 -6.18 -15.05
N ALA A 76 -6.81 -6.88 -14.15
CA ALA A 76 -5.74 -7.81 -14.50
C ALA A 76 -6.27 -9.00 -15.32
N LEU A 77 -7.43 -9.53 -14.98
CA LEU A 77 -7.98 -10.75 -15.59
C LEU A 77 -8.10 -10.65 -17.13
N PRO A 78 -8.78 -9.67 -17.75
CA PRO A 78 -8.86 -9.55 -19.19
C PRO A 78 -7.51 -9.21 -19.84
N CYS A 79 -6.65 -8.45 -19.13
CA CYS A 79 -5.34 -8.06 -19.63
C CYS A 79 -4.29 -9.17 -19.55
N LEU A 80 -4.56 -10.26 -18.81
CA LEU A 80 -3.61 -11.34 -18.59
C LEU A 80 -3.18 -12.03 -19.90
N LEU A 81 -4.08 -12.14 -20.87
CA LEU A 81 -3.79 -12.69 -22.19
C LEU A 81 -2.70 -11.90 -22.95
N SER A 82 -2.55 -10.62 -22.67
CA SER A 82 -1.53 -9.75 -23.28
C SER A 82 -0.13 -9.94 -22.69
N LEU A 83 -0.02 -10.60 -21.53
CA LEU A 83 1.25 -10.82 -20.84
C LEU A 83 2.06 -11.92 -21.56
N ARG A 84 3.04 -11.50 -22.37
CA ARG A 84 3.89 -12.43 -23.13
C ARG A 84 4.91 -13.18 -22.27
N GLU A 85 5.51 -12.48 -21.29
CA GLU A 85 6.53 -13.03 -20.41
C GLU A 85 5.92 -13.32 -19.03
N VAL A 86 5.48 -14.56 -18.82
CA VAL A 86 4.78 -14.98 -17.60
C VAL A 86 5.62 -14.77 -16.34
N ALA A 87 6.93 -14.87 -16.42
CA ALA A 87 7.84 -14.58 -15.30
C ALA A 87 7.81 -13.10 -14.84
N LYS A 88 7.30 -12.20 -15.69
CA LYS A 88 7.12 -10.77 -15.33
C LYS A 88 5.77 -10.49 -14.64
N PHE A 89 4.93 -11.50 -14.43
CA PHE A 89 3.62 -11.33 -13.81
C PHE A 89 3.64 -10.53 -12.50
N PRO A 90 4.57 -10.79 -11.55
CA PRO A 90 4.58 -10.03 -10.30
C PRO A 90 4.77 -8.52 -10.50
N GLY A 91 5.77 -8.14 -11.28
CA GLY A 91 6.05 -6.73 -11.60
C GLY A 91 4.96 -6.06 -12.43
N TRP A 92 4.36 -6.80 -13.35
CA TRP A 92 3.23 -6.35 -14.18
C TRP A 92 1.98 -6.09 -13.31
N LEU A 93 1.64 -6.99 -12.39
CA LEU A 93 0.51 -6.78 -11.47
C LEU A 93 0.75 -5.61 -10.52
N ALA A 94 1.99 -5.48 -10.03
CA ALA A 94 2.39 -4.33 -9.20
C ALA A 94 2.25 -3.00 -9.96
N ALA A 95 2.54 -2.98 -11.28
CA ALA A 95 2.33 -1.81 -12.11
C ALA A 95 0.85 -1.46 -12.27
N ILE A 96 -0.03 -2.46 -12.46
CA ILE A 96 -1.50 -2.25 -12.50
C ILE A 96 -1.97 -1.61 -11.18
N ALA A 97 -1.51 -2.13 -10.03
CA ALA A 97 -1.88 -1.59 -8.73
C ALA A 97 -1.46 -0.12 -8.56
N ARG A 98 -0.22 0.23 -8.96
CA ARG A 98 0.26 1.63 -8.91
C ARG A 98 -0.53 2.55 -9.84
N ASN A 99 -0.83 2.09 -11.05
CA ASN A 99 -1.64 2.85 -12.02
C ASN A 99 -3.05 3.07 -11.47
N ARG A 100 -3.64 2.04 -10.85
CA ARG A 100 -4.98 2.17 -10.24
C ARG A 100 -5.01 3.21 -9.13
N ALA A 101 -3.99 3.25 -8.27
CA ALA A 101 -3.85 4.29 -7.25
C ALA A 101 -3.71 5.69 -7.86
N THR A 102 -2.95 5.83 -8.94
CA THR A 102 -2.80 7.11 -9.67
C THR A 102 -4.14 7.56 -10.27
N ASP A 103 -4.89 6.63 -10.88
CA ASP A 103 -6.20 6.91 -11.44
C ASP A 103 -7.23 7.30 -10.38
N PHE A 104 -7.16 6.69 -9.18
CA PHE A 104 -7.96 7.05 -8.02
C PHE A 104 -7.75 8.53 -7.66
N HIS A 105 -6.50 8.96 -7.50
CA HIS A 105 -6.20 10.36 -7.19
C HIS A 105 -6.65 11.33 -8.29
N ARG A 106 -6.47 10.97 -9.55
CA ARG A 106 -6.90 11.79 -10.68
C ARG A 106 -8.43 12.01 -10.71
N ARG A 107 -9.20 10.99 -10.32
CA ARG A 107 -10.68 11.09 -10.25
C ARG A 107 -11.16 11.83 -9.01
N SER A 108 -10.38 11.78 -7.92
CA SER A 108 -10.69 12.45 -6.66
C SER A 108 -10.30 13.94 -6.65
N GLN A 109 -9.47 14.39 -7.62
CA GLN A 109 -9.21 15.82 -7.79
C GLN A 109 -10.40 16.45 -8.53
N PRO A 110 -10.99 17.54 -8.01
CA PRO A 110 -11.94 18.33 -8.75
C PRO A 110 -11.27 18.76 -10.07
N VAL A 111 -11.90 18.46 -11.20
CA VAL A 111 -11.51 19.09 -12.46
C VAL A 111 -11.84 20.55 -12.26
N ASP A 112 -10.83 21.42 -12.25
CA ASP A 112 -11.01 22.87 -12.41
C ASP A 112 -11.58 23.12 -13.82
N GLU A 113 -12.85 22.75 -14.03
CA GLU A 113 -13.64 23.35 -15.09
C GLU A 113 -14.00 24.76 -14.63
N PHE A 114 -13.48 25.75 -15.35
CA PHE A 114 -14.02 27.10 -15.38
C PHE A 114 -15.54 27.01 -15.53
N SER A 115 -16.25 27.06 -14.43
CA SER A 115 -17.68 27.27 -14.40
C SER A 115 -18.02 28.02 -13.12
N GLU A 116 -18.13 29.32 -13.28
CA GLU A 116 -18.84 30.17 -12.33
C GLU A 116 -20.23 29.56 -12.12
N ASN A 117 -20.58 29.37 -10.89
CA ASN A 117 -21.91 29.00 -10.41
C ASN A 117 -22.14 27.51 -10.10
N SER A 118 -21.77 27.09 -8.90
CA SER A 118 -22.52 26.04 -8.18
C SER A 118 -22.34 26.18 -6.67
N THR A 119 -23.38 26.72 -6.09
CA THR A 119 -23.75 26.63 -4.68
C THR A 119 -23.50 25.25 -4.10
N LEU A 120 -22.79 25.24 -2.95
CA LEU A 120 -22.91 24.35 -1.79
C LEU A 120 -23.63 23.01 -2.06
N LYS A 121 -22.84 21.94 -2.15
CA LYS A 121 -23.32 20.64 -1.71
C LYS A 121 -22.32 20.07 -0.70
N ASP A 122 -22.59 20.41 0.55
CA ASP A 122 -22.21 19.61 1.70
C ASP A 122 -22.87 18.24 1.52
N SER A 123 -22.11 17.29 1.01
CA SER A 123 -22.50 15.88 1.12
C SER A 123 -21.89 15.36 2.42
N GLU A 124 -22.49 15.77 3.54
CA GLU A 124 -22.40 15.03 4.78
C GLU A 124 -23.03 13.66 4.56
N HIS A 125 -22.22 12.67 4.22
CA HIS A 125 -22.58 11.29 4.49
C HIS A 125 -22.44 11.12 6.01
N PRO A 126 -23.51 10.77 6.75
CA PRO A 126 -23.37 10.41 8.14
C PRO A 126 -22.58 9.09 8.21
N SER A 127 -21.27 9.20 8.46
CA SER A 127 -20.47 8.06 8.85
C SER A 127 -21.03 7.53 10.17
N PRO A 128 -21.33 6.23 10.30
CA PRO A 128 -21.74 5.68 11.58
C PRO A 128 -20.63 6.01 12.59
N ALA A 129 -21.02 6.50 13.76
CA ALA A 129 -20.15 6.95 14.84
C ALA A 129 -19.03 5.93 15.08
N THR A 130 -17.86 6.23 14.54
CA THR A 130 -16.63 5.46 14.81
C THR A 130 -16.27 5.74 16.25
N PRO A 131 -16.10 4.72 17.11
CA PRO A 131 -15.59 4.94 18.46
C PRO A 131 -14.26 5.69 18.38
N ALA A 132 -14.03 6.60 19.32
CA ALA A 132 -12.83 7.42 19.36
C ALA A 132 -11.59 6.52 19.14
N PRO A 133 -10.68 6.89 18.21
CA PRO A 133 -9.55 6.03 17.85
C PRO A 133 -8.73 5.76 19.12
N SER A 134 -8.47 4.47 19.39
CA SER A 134 -7.55 4.09 20.45
C SER A 134 -6.17 4.68 20.15
N HIS A 135 -5.34 4.92 21.17
CA HIS A 135 -3.97 5.43 20.97
C HIS A 135 -3.21 4.63 19.91
N SER A 136 -3.39 3.31 19.88
CA SER A 136 -2.86 2.39 18.86
C SER A 136 -3.28 2.75 17.44
N THR A 137 -4.54 3.13 17.23
CA THR A 137 -5.06 3.52 15.90
C THR A 137 -4.48 4.86 15.44
N ALA A 138 -4.36 5.82 16.35
CA ALA A 138 -3.78 7.14 16.04
C ALA A 138 -2.28 7.03 15.68
N GLU A 139 -1.52 6.19 16.39
CA GLU A 139 -0.12 5.90 16.06
C GLU A 139 0.03 5.23 14.71
N ALA A 140 -0.84 4.25 14.39
CA ALA A 140 -0.83 3.60 13.09
C ALA A 140 -1.10 4.57 11.94
N HIS A 141 -2.08 5.47 12.09
CA HIS A 141 -2.35 6.53 11.12
C HIS A 141 -1.15 7.47 10.94
N ALA A 142 -0.52 7.90 12.03
CA ALA A 142 0.65 8.77 11.97
C ALA A 142 1.83 8.13 11.22
N VAL A 143 2.03 6.81 11.36
CA VAL A 143 3.06 6.07 10.62
C VAL A 143 2.69 5.95 9.14
N LEU A 144 1.43 5.66 8.80
CA LEU A 144 0.98 5.62 7.40
C LEU A 144 1.14 6.97 6.71
N GLU A 145 0.74 8.07 7.35
CA GLU A 145 0.96 9.43 6.83
C GLU A 145 2.45 9.74 6.63
N ALA A 146 3.30 9.33 7.57
CA ALA A 146 4.73 9.50 7.43
C ALA A 146 5.29 8.72 6.23
N ILE A 147 4.78 7.50 5.97
CA ILE A 147 5.15 6.72 4.80
C ILE A 147 4.64 7.37 3.52
N HIS A 148 3.40 7.91 3.51
CA HIS A 148 2.85 8.62 2.35
C HIS A 148 3.66 9.88 1.97
N SER A 149 4.36 10.49 2.91
CA SER A 149 5.23 11.65 2.65
C SER A 149 6.59 11.27 2.03
N LEU A 150 6.94 9.98 2.01
CA LEU A 150 8.22 9.51 1.45
C LEU A 150 8.16 9.43 -0.08
N PRO A 151 9.33 9.45 -0.76
CA PRO A 151 9.41 9.13 -2.18
C PRO A 151 8.82 7.74 -2.51
N ASP A 152 8.18 7.62 -3.68
CA ASP A 152 7.47 6.40 -4.12
C ASP A 152 8.31 5.12 -4.05
N SER A 153 9.61 5.24 -4.37
CA SER A 153 10.53 4.10 -4.34
C SER A 153 10.69 3.45 -2.96
N TYR A 154 10.39 4.19 -1.89
CA TYR A 154 10.49 3.71 -0.51
C TYR A 154 9.17 3.23 0.06
N ARG A 155 8.03 3.78 -0.42
CA ARG A 155 6.70 3.49 0.13
C ARG A 155 6.34 2.01 0.04
N ASP A 156 6.37 1.43 -1.17
CA ASP A 156 6.00 0.03 -1.37
C ASP A 156 6.84 -0.93 -0.52
N PRO A 157 8.20 -0.89 -0.57
CA PRO A 157 9.00 -1.76 0.27
C PRO A 157 8.74 -1.61 1.77
N LEU A 158 8.50 -0.39 2.24
CA LEU A 158 8.24 -0.13 3.66
C LEU A 158 6.90 -0.70 4.11
N ILE A 159 5.82 -0.44 3.37
CA ILE A 159 4.51 -1.00 3.70
C ILE A 159 4.54 -2.52 3.65
N LEU A 160 5.09 -3.12 2.59
CA LEU A 160 5.19 -4.57 2.46
C LEU A 160 6.02 -5.19 3.60
N ARG A 161 7.03 -4.47 4.11
CA ARG A 161 7.84 -4.92 5.25
C ARG A 161 7.13 -4.74 6.58
N LEU A 162 6.53 -3.57 6.83
CA LEU A 162 6.04 -3.15 8.15
C LEU A 162 4.61 -3.58 8.42
N VAL A 163 3.76 -3.58 7.39
CA VAL A 163 2.34 -3.93 7.50
C VAL A 163 2.13 -5.38 7.07
N GLU A 164 2.60 -5.75 5.88
CA GLU A 164 2.40 -7.09 5.34
C GLU A 164 3.40 -8.13 5.88
N GLY A 165 4.42 -7.71 6.63
CA GLY A 165 5.39 -8.59 7.27
C GLY A 165 6.31 -9.34 6.29
N MET A 166 6.41 -8.90 5.02
CA MET A 166 7.21 -9.58 4.00
C MET A 166 8.71 -9.40 4.25
N SER A 167 9.47 -10.45 4.01
CA SER A 167 10.94 -10.39 3.98
C SER A 167 11.46 -9.64 2.73
N GLY A 168 12.71 -9.17 2.76
CA GLY A 168 13.31 -8.52 1.59
C GLY A 168 13.29 -9.38 0.31
N PRO A 169 13.65 -10.67 0.38
CA PRO A 169 13.51 -11.59 -0.75
C PRO A 169 12.07 -11.73 -1.27
N GLU A 170 11.08 -11.84 -0.38
CA GLU A 170 9.66 -11.92 -0.77
C GLU A 170 9.20 -10.64 -1.46
N ILE A 171 9.58 -9.46 -0.94
CA ILE A 171 9.28 -8.18 -1.59
C ILE A 171 9.87 -8.15 -3.00
N ALA A 172 11.14 -8.56 -3.17
CA ALA A 172 11.76 -8.61 -4.48
C ALA A 172 11.01 -9.54 -5.45
N ALA A 173 10.73 -10.78 -5.04
CA ALA A 173 10.00 -11.76 -5.83
C ALA A 173 8.59 -11.29 -6.21
N ARG A 174 7.88 -10.64 -5.28
CA ARG A 174 6.49 -10.20 -5.46
C ARG A 174 6.35 -8.90 -6.24
N THR A 175 7.33 -8.00 -6.17
CA THR A 175 7.24 -6.68 -6.83
C THR A 175 7.98 -6.61 -8.16
N GLY A 176 8.81 -7.61 -8.47
CA GLY A 176 9.70 -7.61 -9.63
C GLY A 176 10.91 -6.67 -9.46
N LEU A 177 11.15 -6.17 -8.25
CA LEU A 177 12.35 -5.40 -7.92
C LEU A 177 13.55 -6.34 -7.71
N THR A 178 14.77 -5.83 -7.93
CA THR A 178 15.97 -6.59 -7.56
C THR A 178 16.18 -6.61 -6.04
N HIS A 179 16.80 -7.67 -5.51
CA HIS A 179 17.16 -7.75 -4.09
C HIS A 179 17.98 -6.55 -3.61
N GLY A 180 18.91 -6.08 -4.46
CA GLY A 180 19.72 -4.90 -4.17
C GLY A 180 18.90 -3.64 -4.03
N SER A 181 17.94 -3.41 -4.95
CA SER A 181 17.02 -2.28 -4.89
C SER A 181 16.15 -2.31 -3.64
N VAL A 182 15.56 -3.47 -3.32
CA VAL A 182 14.75 -3.62 -2.10
C VAL A 182 15.55 -3.31 -0.85
N ARG A 183 16.77 -3.86 -0.73
CA ARG A 183 17.65 -3.61 0.42
C ARG A 183 17.97 -2.13 0.59
N VAL A 184 18.35 -1.45 -0.50
CA VAL A 184 18.66 -0.01 -0.48
C VAL A 184 17.42 0.82 -0.13
N ASN A 185 16.28 0.51 -0.75
CA ASN A 185 15.03 1.23 -0.52
C ASN A 185 14.52 1.06 0.92
N LEU A 186 14.59 -0.16 1.48
CA LEU A 186 14.25 -0.39 2.87
C LEU A 186 15.19 0.37 3.82
N HIS A 187 16.50 0.33 3.60
CA HIS A 187 17.46 1.02 4.47
C HIS A 187 17.24 2.53 4.46
N ARG A 188 17.20 3.14 3.27
CA ARG A 188 17.01 4.59 3.12
C ARG A 188 15.63 5.04 3.59
N GLY A 189 14.59 4.30 3.22
CA GLY A 189 13.22 4.58 3.63
C GLY A 189 13.04 4.50 5.15
N MET A 190 13.60 3.50 5.82
CA MET A 190 13.59 3.40 7.29
C MET A 190 14.33 4.55 7.98
N SER A 191 15.43 5.02 7.39
CA SER A 191 16.15 6.17 7.93
C SER A 191 15.29 7.44 7.87
N GLN A 192 14.70 7.73 6.71
CA GLN A 192 13.82 8.90 6.53
C GLN A 192 12.54 8.79 7.38
N LEU A 193 11.94 7.61 7.46
CA LEU A 193 10.76 7.40 8.29
C LEU A 193 11.03 7.71 9.77
N ARG A 194 12.16 7.24 10.31
CA ARG A 194 12.57 7.56 11.69
C ARG A 194 12.77 9.07 11.90
N GLU A 195 13.35 9.74 10.93
CA GLU A 195 13.56 11.19 10.99
C GLU A 195 12.23 11.96 11.03
N ILE A 196 11.26 11.59 10.19
CA ILE A 196 9.93 12.20 10.15
C ILE A 196 9.19 11.97 11.47
N LEU A 197 9.17 10.73 11.96
CA LEU A 197 8.50 10.39 13.23
C LEU A 197 9.19 11.04 14.44
N GLY A 198 10.52 11.11 14.44
CA GLY A 198 11.29 11.80 15.49
C GLY A 198 11.01 13.30 15.54
N ARG A 199 10.84 13.96 14.39
CA ARG A 199 10.44 15.38 14.34
C ARG A 199 9.00 15.61 14.83
N LYS A 200 8.06 14.70 14.51
CA LYS A 200 6.68 14.77 15.02
C LYS A 200 6.59 14.52 16.54
N ALA A 201 7.52 13.76 17.11
CA ALA A 201 7.57 13.46 18.54
C ALA A 201 8.29 14.53 19.40
N ALA A 202 9.04 15.44 18.78
CA ALA A 202 9.71 16.53 19.50
C ALA A 202 8.68 17.60 19.90
N PRO A 203 8.57 18.00 21.18
CA PRO A 203 7.66 19.05 21.61
C PRO A 203 8.01 20.37 20.91
N PRO A 204 7.02 21.19 20.50
CA PRO A 204 7.29 22.50 19.94
C PRO A 204 7.87 23.42 21.03
N GLY A 205 9.13 23.81 20.88
CA GLY A 205 9.68 24.94 21.59
C GLY A 205 10.73 24.66 22.66
N VAL A 206 12.00 24.58 22.22
CA VAL A 206 13.07 25.28 22.94
C VAL A 206 13.83 26.10 21.91
N SER A 207 13.28 27.27 21.61
CA SER A 207 14.02 28.35 20.97
C SER A 207 15.19 28.68 21.86
N ASN A 208 16.39 28.45 21.38
CA ASN A 208 17.64 28.75 22.06
C ASN A 208 17.75 30.29 22.20
N ALA A 209 17.30 30.82 23.33
CA ALA A 209 17.47 32.22 23.67
C ALA A 209 18.97 32.50 23.76
N GLN A 210 19.46 33.26 22.81
CA GLN A 210 20.78 33.83 22.80
C GLN A 210 21.07 34.56 24.11
N THR A 211 22.05 34.08 24.83
CA THR A 211 22.63 34.79 25.96
C THR A 211 23.33 36.07 25.46
N PRO A 212 22.95 37.27 25.90
CA PRO A 212 23.69 38.48 25.53
C PRO A 212 25.06 38.46 26.20
N LYS A 213 26.14 38.61 25.43
CA LYS A 213 27.48 38.92 25.90
C LYS A 213 27.43 40.27 26.65
N ARG A 214 27.73 40.26 27.95
CA ARG A 214 28.13 41.44 28.66
C ARG A 214 29.58 41.80 28.35
N SER A 215 29.78 43.06 27.96
CA SER A 215 31.06 43.76 27.87
C SER A 215 31.63 43.97 29.28
#